data_cacfa5f1987d02a51be9d1b8a4e435b8
#
_entry.id   cacfa5f1987d02a51be9d1b8a4e435b8
#
_cell.length_a   1.000
_cell.length_b   1.000
_cell.length_c   1.000
_cell.angle_alpha   90.00
_cell.angle_beta   90.00
_cell.angle_gamma   90.00
#
_symmetry.space_group_name_H-M   'P 1'
#
loop_
_entity.id
_entity.type
_entity.pdbx_description
1 polymer ?
#
loop_
_entity_poly.entity_id
_entity_poly.type
_entity_poly.pdbx_seq_one_letter_code
_entity_poly.pdbx_strand_id
1 'polypeptide(L)'
;SVRRGERVILGPVDWRVEEGQRWVVLGPNGAGKTTLLQVCSSLIHPTAGEIKILEQTLGKVDVFELRTRIGLTSSALVEQIPSEELVMDVVLTAAYAMLGRWQEKYDLWDESRAMALLTALGVRELGSRFFGSLSDGEKKRVQIARALMADPELLLLDEPASSLDLGGREDLLKRIETFARDPLAPATVIVTHHIEEIPAGTTH
;
A
#
# COMPACT_ATOMS: atom_id res chain seq x y z
N SER A 1 -7.38 -5.86 19.51
CA SER A 1 -7.46 -7.26 19.04
C SER A 1 -8.54 -7.42 17.96
N VAL A 2 -8.37 -8.44 17.09
CA VAL A 2 -9.35 -8.84 16.07
C VAL A 2 -9.71 -10.31 16.26
N ARG A 3 -11.03 -10.61 16.26
CA ARG A 3 -11.55 -11.98 16.37
C ARG A 3 -12.47 -12.29 15.18
N ARG A 4 -12.51 -13.57 14.79
CA ARG A 4 -13.54 -14.14 13.91
C ARG A 4 -14.17 -15.32 14.65
N GLY A 5 -15.40 -15.14 15.12
CA GLY A 5 -16.03 -16.06 16.05
C GLY A 5 -15.18 -16.18 17.34
N GLU A 6 -14.84 -17.39 17.75
CA GLU A 6 -14.00 -17.64 18.93
C GLU A 6 -12.50 -17.52 18.68
N ARG A 7 -12.07 -17.49 17.40
CA ARG A 7 -10.66 -17.46 17.05
C ARG A 7 -10.10 -16.04 17.10
N VAL A 8 -9.01 -15.84 17.84
CA VAL A 8 -8.21 -14.61 17.81
C VAL A 8 -7.34 -14.64 16.56
N ILE A 9 -7.52 -13.67 15.65
CA ILE A 9 -6.73 -13.51 14.43
C ILE A 9 -5.56 -12.56 14.67
N LEU A 10 -5.80 -11.47 15.42
CA LEU A 10 -4.78 -10.55 15.89
C LEU A 10 -4.96 -10.34 17.39
N GLY A 11 -3.93 -10.66 18.15
CA GLY A 11 -3.90 -10.49 19.61
C GLY A 11 -3.90 -9.01 20.01
N PRO A 12 -3.85 -8.72 21.33
CA PRO A 12 -3.65 -7.35 21.79
C PRO A 12 -2.27 -6.87 21.31
N VAL A 13 -2.27 -5.70 20.64
CA VAL A 13 -1.08 -5.00 20.18
C VAL A 13 -1.15 -3.60 20.79
N ASP A 14 -0.06 -3.18 21.43
CA ASP A 14 0.17 -1.81 21.83
C ASP A 14 1.32 -1.28 20.98
N TRP A 15 1.01 -0.40 20.04
CA TRP A 15 1.94 0.02 19.01
C TRP A 15 1.63 1.43 18.55
N ARG A 16 2.67 2.22 18.32
CA ARG A 16 2.58 3.58 17.81
C ARG A 16 3.58 3.78 16.68
N VAL A 17 3.11 4.35 15.59
CA VAL A 17 3.91 4.82 14.46
C VAL A 17 3.79 6.33 14.39
N GLU A 18 4.91 7.01 14.27
CA GLU A 18 5.00 8.46 14.19
C GLU A 18 5.37 8.90 12.77
N GLU A 19 5.10 10.16 12.47
CA GLU A 19 5.50 10.79 11.21
C GLU A 19 7.00 10.58 10.93
N GLY A 20 7.33 10.31 9.66
CA GLY A 20 8.70 10.06 9.23
C GLY A 20 9.28 8.70 9.62
N GLN A 21 8.56 7.88 10.40
CA GLN A 21 9.01 6.54 10.74
C GLN A 21 8.75 5.55 9.60
N ARG A 22 9.66 4.59 9.49
CA ARG A 22 9.61 3.49 8.53
C ARG A 22 9.74 2.18 9.29
N TRP A 23 8.62 1.48 9.40
CA TRP A 23 8.49 0.24 10.17
C TRP A 23 8.50 -0.98 9.26
N VAL A 24 9.17 -2.03 9.71
CA VAL A 24 9.01 -3.38 9.14
C VAL A 24 8.46 -4.30 10.22
N VAL A 25 7.30 -4.89 9.92
CA VAL A 25 6.68 -5.90 10.77
C VAL A 25 7.02 -7.27 10.19
N LEU A 26 7.93 -7.96 10.85
CA LEU A 26 8.41 -9.28 10.47
C LEU A 26 7.69 -10.38 11.25
N GLY A 27 7.32 -11.45 10.57
CA GLY A 27 6.72 -12.61 11.24
C GLY A 27 6.26 -13.68 10.25
N PRO A 28 5.99 -14.91 10.74
CA PRO A 28 5.57 -16.01 9.89
C PRO A 28 4.20 -15.78 9.25
N ASN A 29 3.88 -16.59 8.23
CA ASN A 29 2.56 -16.58 7.63
C ASN A 29 1.51 -16.98 8.68
N GLY A 30 0.35 -16.32 8.63
CA GLY A 30 -0.72 -16.52 9.62
C GLY A 30 -0.55 -15.80 10.96
N ALA A 31 0.52 -15.02 11.17
CA ALA A 31 0.74 -14.25 12.40
C ALA A 31 -0.21 -13.02 12.56
N GLY A 32 -1.07 -12.75 11.57
CA GLY A 32 -2.00 -11.63 11.62
C GLY A 32 -1.47 -10.33 10.99
N LYS A 33 -0.33 -10.35 10.29
CA LYS A 33 0.29 -9.16 9.67
C LYS A 33 -0.64 -8.42 8.70
N THR A 34 -1.22 -9.14 7.73
CA THR A 34 -2.22 -8.58 6.81
C THR A 34 -3.44 -8.05 7.55
N THR A 35 -3.90 -8.76 8.61
CA THR A 35 -5.01 -8.28 9.46
C THR A 35 -4.64 -6.98 10.17
N LEU A 36 -3.40 -6.84 10.65
CA LEU A 36 -2.90 -5.59 11.23
C LEU A 36 -2.98 -4.45 10.20
N LEU A 37 -2.49 -4.65 8.96
CA LEU A 37 -2.60 -3.64 7.91
C LEU A 37 -4.05 -3.31 7.54
N GLN A 38 -4.94 -4.31 7.50
CA GLN A 38 -6.37 -4.07 7.24
C GLN A 38 -7.01 -3.22 8.33
N VAL A 39 -6.59 -3.35 9.58
CA VAL A 39 -7.03 -2.48 10.67
C VAL A 39 -6.43 -1.08 10.51
N CYS A 40 -5.12 -0.97 10.23
CA CYS A 40 -4.42 0.31 10.02
C CYS A 40 -4.93 1.07 8.78
N SER A 41 -5.49 0.37 7.78
CA SER A 41 -6.13 0.98 6.61
C SER A 41 -7.64 1.22 6.77
N SER A 42 -8.17 1.05 7.98
CA SER A 42 -9.61 1.15 8.28
C SER A 42 -10.52 0.22 7.46
N LEU A 43 -9.98 -0.84 6.84
CA LEU A 43 -10.77 -1.84 6.10
C LEU A 43 -11.57 -2.74 7.04
N ILE A 44 -11.05 -3.02 8.22
CA ILE A 44 -11.74 -3.75 9.28
C ILE A 44 -11.65 -3.00 10.60
N HIS A 45 -12.69 -3.12 11.42
CA HIS A 45 -12.70 -2.60 12.78
C HIS A 45 -12.13 -3.62 13.76
N PRO A 46 -11.40 -3.16 14.80
CA PRO A 46 -10.99 -4.06 15.88
C PRO A 46 -12.22 -4.58 16.63
N THR A 47 -12.14 -5.82 17.10
CA THR A 47 -13.19 -6.41 17.98
C THR A 47 -13.13 -5.82 19.38
N ALA A 48 -11.93 -5.44 19.86
CA ALA A 48 -11.72 -4.76 21.12
C ALA A 48 -10.42 -3.93 21.08
N GLY A 49 -10.38 -2.86 21.87
CA GLY A 49 -9.31 -1.87 21.90
C GLY A 49 -9.66 -0.62 21.09
N GLU A 50 -8.84 0.41 21.21
CA GLU A 50 -8.96 1.66 20.47
C GLU A 50 -7.84 1.77 19.45
N ILE A 51 -8.14 2.34 18.29
CA ILE A 51 -7.17 2.63 17.24
C ILE A 51 -7.35 4.08 16.81
N LYS A 52 -6.21 4.77 16.72
CA LYS A 52 -6.10 6.08 16.09
C LYS A 52 -5.24 5.96 14.84
N ILE A 53 -5.70 6.54 13.74
CA ILE A 53 -5.02 6.59 12.46
C ILE A 53 -5.02 8.05 12.02
N LEU A 54 -3.83 8.63 11.76
CA LEU A 54 -3.69 10.04 11.37
C LEU A 54 -4.47 10.97 12.31
N GLU A 55 -4.29 10.78 13.63
CA GLU A 55 -4.97 11.48 14.73
C GLU A 55 -6.50 11.27 14.81
N GLN A 56 -7.06 10.42 13.95
CA GLN A 56 -8.49 10.13 13.91
C GLN A 56 -8.80 8.81 14.62
N THR A 57 -9.77 8.84 15.55
CA THR A 57 -10.21 7.62 16.25
C THR A 57 -11.14 6.81 15.35
N LEU A 58 -10.76 5.58 15.04
CA LEU A 58 -11.59 4.66 14.23
C LEU A 58 -12.94 4.40 14.93
N GLY A 59 -14.03 4.56 14.17
CA GLY A 59 -15.41 4.51 14.69
C GLY A 59 -16.00 5.87 15.04
N LYS A 60 -15.20 6.97 15.00
CA LYS A 60 -15.66 8.35 15.21
C LYS A 60 -15.36 9.27 14.02
N VAL A 61 -14.86 8.71 12.92
CA VAL A 61 -14.44 9.41 11.71
C VAL A 61 -15.13 8.82 10.49
N ASP A 62 -15.31 9.63 9.44
CA ASP A 62 -15.67 9.11 8.13
C ASP A 62 -14.50 8.29 7.56
N VAL A 63 -14.70 6.97 7.46
CA VAL A 63 -13.67 6.05 6.98
C VAL A 63 -13.37 6.22 5.49
N PHE A 64 -14.30 6.76 4.70
CA PHE A 64 -14.05 7.03 3.29
C PHE A 64 -13.07 8.19 3.13
N GLU A 65 -13.25 9.26 3.91
CA GLU A 65 -12.34 10.40 3.94
C GLU A 65 -10.96 10.00 4.48
N LEU A 66 -10.93 9.20 5.56
CA LEU A 66 -9.67 8.70 6.12
C LEU A 66 -8.87 7.84 5.12
N ARG A 67 -9.55 6.99 4.36
CA ARG A 67 -8.88 6.09 3.38
C ARG A 67 -8.20 6.81 2.24
N THR A 68 -8.64 8.00 1.84
CA THR A 68 -7.95 8.78 0.81
C THR A 68 -6.56 9.25 1.24
N ARG A 69 -6.30 9.30 2.54
CA ARG A 69 -5.02 9.67 3.15
C ARG A 69 -4.10 8.47 3.41
N ILE A 70 -4.55 7.26 3.05
CA ILE A 70 -3.82 6.00 3.32
C ILE A 70 -3.56 5.28 1.99
N GLY A 71 -2.29 5.09 1.66
CA GLY A 71 -1.88 4.21 0.58
C GLY A 71 -1.79 2.77 1.06
N LEU A 72 -2.44 1.86 0.36
CA LEU A 72 -2.41 0.43 0.70
C LEU A 72 -2.09 -0.42 -0.53
N THR A 73 -1.15 -1.36 -0.37
CA THR A 73 -1.00 -2.50 -1.29
C THR A 73 -1.40 -3.77 -0.57
N SER A 74 -2.25 -4.58 -1.20
CA SER A 74 -2.60 -5.91 -0.70
C SER A 74 -3.06 -6.82 -1.84
N SER A 75 -2.88 -8.12 -1.68
CA SER A 75 -3.33 -9.10 -2.67
C SER A 75 -4.84 -9.03 -2.90
N ALA A 76 -5.63 -8.81 -1.84
CA ALA A 76 -7.08 -8.68 -1.93
C ALA A 76 -7.52 -7.45 -2.74
N LEU A 77 -6.75 -6.36 -2.73
CA LEU A 77 -7.01 -5.19 -3.56
C LEU A 77 -6.72 -5.47 -5.03
N VAL A 78 -5.65 -6.22 -5.31
CA VAL A 78 -5.27 -6.62 -6.68
C VAL A 78 -6.37 -7.41 -7.38
N GLU A 79 -6.97 -8.37 -6.67
CA GLU A 79 -8.04 -9.21 -7.19
C GLU A 79 -9.30 -8.41 -7.59
N GLN A 80 -9.46 -7.19 -7.07
CA GLN A 80 -10.56 -6.30 -7.39
C GLN A 80 -10.27 -5.38 -8.59
N ILE A 81 -9.01 -5.26 -9.02
CA ILE A 81 -8.65 -4.45 -10.19
C ILE A 81 -9.04 -5.21 -11.45
N PRO A 82 -9.85 -4.62 -12.36
CA PRO A 82 -10.21 -5.27 -13.60
C PRO A 82 -8.97 -5.64 -14.42
N SER A 83 -8.89 -6.86 -14.91
CA SER A 83 -7.75 -7.35 -15.71
C SER A 83 -7.55 -6.57 -17.01
N GLU A 84 -8.63 -6.00 -17.55
CA GLU A 84 -8.67 -5.25 -18.80
C GLU A 84 -8.45 -3.75 -18.61
N GLU A 85 -8.20 -3.31 -17.38
CA GLU A 85 -7.87 -1.91 -17.09
C GLU A 85 -6.46 -1.60 -17.57
N LEU A 86 -6.26 -0.43 -18.17
CA LEU A 86 -4.92 0.04 -18.53
C LEU A 86 -4.12 0.39 -17.27
N VAL A 87 -2.83 0.08 -17.26
CA VAL A 87 -1.93 0.37 -16.13
C VAL A 87 -1.99 1.85 -15.73
N MET A 88 -2.04 2.76 -16.70
CA MET A 88 -2.19 4.19 -16.43
C MET A 88 -3.49 4.48 -15.67
N ASP A 89 -4.60 3.87 -16.10
CA ASP A 89 -5.90 4.08 -15.47
C ASP A 89 -5.97 3.44 -14.08
N VAL A 90 -5.32 2.28 -13.88
CA VAL A 90 -5.17 1.67 -12.54
C VAL A 90 -4.54 2.64 -11.55
N VAL A 91 -3.54 3.41 -11.97
CA VAL A 91 -2.89 4.40 -11.10
C VAL A 91 -3.75 5.65 -10.94
N LEU A 92 -4.28 6.21 -12.04
CA LEU A 92 -5.10 7.42 -12.04
C LEU A 92 -6.34 7.32 -11.14
N THR A 93 -7.05 6.18 -11.20
CA THR A 93 -8.28 5.97 -10.41
C THR A 93 -8.06 6.04 -8.90
N ALA A 94 -6.82 5.84 -8.45
CA ALA A 94 -6.47 5.94 -7.04
C ALA A 94 -6.50 7.38 -6.50
N ALA A 95 -6.37 8.41 -7.34
CA ALA A 95 -6.51 9.81 -6.93
C ALA A 95 -7.85 10.08 -6.24
N TYR A 96 -8.88 9.32 -6.63
CA TYR A 96 -10.25 9.43 -6.08
C TYR A 96 -10.68 8.17 -5.30
N ALA A 97 -9.74 7.36 -4.86
CA ALA A 97 -9.97 6.10 -4.14
C ALA A 97 -10.90 5.11 -4.89
N MET A 98 -10.91 5.13 -6.23
CA MET A 98 -11.76 4.29 -7.06
C MET A 98 -11.01 3.08 -7.63
N LEU A 99 -11.76 2.01 -7.92
CA LEU A 99 -11.30 0.83 -8.64
C LEU A 99 -11.98 0.80 -10.01
N GLY A 100 -11.19 0.90 -11.08
CA GLY A 100 -11.67 0.97 -12.46
C GLY A 100 -12.06 2.39 -12.90
N ARG A 101 -11.77 2.69 -14.18
CA ARG A 101 -12.04 3.99 -14.78
C ARG A 101 -13.51 4.10 -15.20
N TRP A 102 -14.16 5.16 -14.73
CA TRP A 102 -15.50 5.55 -15.17
C TRP A 102 -15.39 6.75 -16.12
N GLN A 103 -16.33 7.68 -16.03
CA GLN A 103 -16.40 8.86 -16.91
C GLN A 103 -15.68 10.10 -16.35
N GLU A 104 -14.87 9.94 -15.31
CA GLU A 104 -14.13 11.04 -14.69
C GLU A 104 -13.10 11.60 -15.66
N LYS A 105 -12.98 12.92 -15.62
CA LYS A 105 -11.90 13.64 -16.31
C LYS A 105 -10.78 13.87 -15.32
N TYR A 106 -9.65 13.24 -15.58
CA TYR A 106 -8.41 13.53 -14.86
C TYR A 106 -7.78 14.76 -15.48
N ASP A 107 -7.20 15.59 -14.64
CA ASP A 107 -6.48 16.76 -15.14
C ASP A 107 -5.02 16.44 -15.52
N LEU A 108 -4.31 17.41 -16.08
CA LEU A 108 -2.93 17.21 -16.48
C LEU A 108 -1.98 16.96 -15.30
N TRP A 109 -2.34 17.38 -14.09
CA TRP A 109 -1.55 17.14 -12.88
C TRP A 109 -1.66 15.68 -12.46
N ASP A 110 -2.88 15.11 -12.47
CA ASP A 110 -3.12 13.71 -12.19
C ASP A 110 -2.34 12.82 -13.17
N GLU A 111 -2.45 13.10 -14.48
CA GLU A 111 -1.73 12.35 -15.50
C GLU A 111 -0.21 12.45 -15.36
N SER A 112 0.30 13.65 -15.09
CA SER A 112 1.73 13.89 -14.88
C SER A 112 2.24 13.17 -13.64
N ARG A 113 1.47 13.18 -12.55
CA ARG A 113 1.80 12.48 -11.31
C ARG A 113 1.80 10.96 -11.50
N ALA A 114 0.78 10.41 -12.14
CA ALA A 114 0.71 8.98 -12.44
C ALA A 114 1.92 8.54 -13.28
N MET A 115 2.25 9.31 -14.30
CA MET A 115 3.43 9.07 -15.16
C MET A 115 4.74 9.13 -14.38
N ALA A 116 4.89 10.12 -13.49
CA ALA A 116 6.06 10.24 -12.62
C ALA A 116 6.22 9.05 -11.68
N LEU A 117 5.13 8.58 -11.06
CA LEU A 117 5.12 7.42 -10.17
C LEU A 117 5.46 6.13 -10.92
N LEU A 118 4.87 5.91 -12.10
CA LEU A 118 5.22 4.76 -12.94
C LEU A 118 6.70 4.80 -13.36
N THR A 119 7.23 5.99 -13.67
CA THR A 119 8.64 6.18 -14.01
C THR A 119 9.54 5.85 -12.82
N ALA A 120 9.22 6.38 -11.64
CA ALA A 120 9.99 6.16 -10.43
C ALA A 120 10.03 4.67 -10.02
N LEU A 121 8.94 3.92 -10.30
CA LEU A 121 8.88 2.48 -10.07
C LEU A 121 9.39 1.64 -11.25
N GLY A 122 9.86 2.26 -12.34
CA GLY A 122 10.49 1.59 -13.48
C GLY A 122 9.51 0.77 -14.33
N VAL A 123 8.27 1.23 -14.44
CA VAL A 123 7.20 0.57 -15.20
C VAL A 123 6.42 1.55 -16.10
N ARG A 124 7.03 2.67 -16.45
CA ARG A 124 6.41 3.72 -17.29
C ARG A 124 5.93 3.18 -18.63
N GLU A 125 6.74 2.35 -19.26
CA GLU A 125 6.47 1.79 -20.59
C GLU A 125 5.26 0.83 -20.59
N LEU A 126 4.82 0.40 -19.42
CA LEU A 126 3.65 -0.48 -19.25
C LEU A 126 2.33 0.30 -19.20
N GLY A 127 2.35 1.63 -19.19
CA GLY A 127 1.17 2.48 -18.99
C GLY A 127 0.01 2.19 -19.93
N SER A 128 0.30 1.78 -21.18
CA SER A 128 -0.70 1.42 -22.20
C SER A 128 -1.03 -0.09 -22.26
N ARG A 129 -0.47 -0.90 -21.37
CA ARG A 129 -0.78 -2.34 -21.29
C ARG A 129 -1.93 -2.60 -20.33
N PHE A 130 -2.62 -3.71 -20.55
CA PHE A 130 -3.64 -4.18 -19.60
C PHE A 130 -3.01 -4.76 -18.33
N PHE A 131 -3.55 -4.38 -17.18
CA PHE A 131 -3.06 -4.82 -15.88
C PHE A 131 -2.99 -6.35 -15.74
N GLY A 132 -3.99 -7.07 -16.28
CA GLY A 132 -4.02 -8.53 -16.27
C GLY A 132 -2.87 -9.19 -17.03
N SER A 133 -2.25 -8.50 -17.99
CA SER A 133 -1.15 -9.01 -18.82
C SER A 133 0.24 -8.88 -18.16
N LEU A 134 0.31 -8.24 -17.02
CA LEU A 134 1.56 -7.98 -16.31
C LEU A 134 2.04 -9.22 -15.54
N SER A 135 3.36 -9.35 -15.40
CA SER A 135 3.97 -10.26 -14.43
C SER A 135 3.67 -9.81 -12.99
N ASP A 136 3.82 -10.71 -12.03
CA ASP A 136 3.57 -10.41 -10.62
C ASP A 136 4.47 -9.27 -10.11
N GLY A 137 5.74 -9.22 -10.55
CA GLY A 137 6.66 -8.14 -10.19
C GLY A 137 6.24 -6.79 -10.77
N GLU A 138 5.77 -6.75 -12.02
CA GLU A 138 5.22 -5.54 -12.64
C GLU A 138 3.95 -5.08 -11.93
N LYS A 139 3.04 -6.01 -11.60
CA LYS A 139 1.84 -5.73 -10.81
C LYS A 139 2.17 -5.11 -9.46
N LYS A 140 3.15 -5.64 -8.72
CA LYS A 140 3.60 -5.09 -7.44
C LYS A 140 4.06 -3.64 -7.57
N ARG A 141 4.84 -3.31 -8.60
CA ARG A 141 5.32 -1.94 -8.87
C ARG A 141 4.16 -1.00 -9.19
N VAL A 142 3.23 -1.43 -10.03
CA VAL A 142 2.02 -0.66 -10.36
C VAL A 142 1.15 -0.42 -9.12
N GLN A 143 1.01 -1.41 -8.24
CA GLN A 143 0.26 -1.26 -6.99
C GLN A 143 0.88 -0.22 -6.04
N ILE A 144 2.21 -0.18 -5.95
CA ILE A 144 2.89 0.84 -5.14
C ILE A 144 2.70 2.22 -5.77
N ALA A 145 2.80 2.36 -7.12
CA ALA A 145 2.47 3.60 -7.81
C ALA A 145 1.04 4.04 -7.49
N ARG A 146 0.09 3.11 -7.57
CA ARG A 146 -1.31 3.33 -7.23
C ARG A 146 -1.47 3.80 -5.78
N ALA A 147 -0.80 3.15 -4.83
CA ALA A 147 -0.89 3.50 -3.41
C ALA A 147 -0.35 4.90 -3.10
N LEU A 148 0.64 5.37 -3.89
CA LEU A 148 1.23 6.70 -3.77
C LEU A 148 0.47 7.79 -4.52
N MET A 149 -0.50 7.43 -5.38
CA MET A 149 -1.17 8.39 -6.28
C MET A 149 -1.98 9.45 -5.50
N ALA A 150 -2.66 9.04 -4.42
CA ALA A 150 -3.47 9.92 -3.58
C ALA A 150 -2.65 10.81 -2.62
N ASP A 151 -1.32 10.83 -2.73
CA ASP A 151 -0.42 11.54 -1.81
C ASP A 151 -0.67 11.19 -0.33
N PRO A 152 -0.56 9.91 0.03
CA PRO A 152 -0.95 9.46 1.35
C PRO A 152 -0.01 9.97 2.44
N GLU A 153 -0.53 10.16 3.65
CA GLU A 153 0.24 10.44 4.87
C GLU A 153 0.74 9.15 5.55
N LEU A 154 0.08 8.03 5.24
CA LEU A 154 0.44 6.69 5.71
C LEU A 154 0.49 5.71 4.55
N LEU A 155 1.63 5.03 4.37
CA LEU A 155 1.81 4.01 3.35
C LEU A 155 1.92 2.62 3.98
N LEU A 156 1.05 1.71 3.57
CA LEU A 156 0.97 0.34 4.07
C LEU A 156 1.26 -0.64 2.93
N LEU A 157 2.35 -1.40 3.05
CA LEU A 157 2.81 -2.34 2.03
C LEU A 157 2.74 -3.78 2.55
N ASP A 158 1.85 -4.57 1.96
CA ASP A 158 1.68 -5.99 2.31
C ASP A 158 2.51 -6.86 1.38
N GLU A 159 3.62 -7.38 1.88
CA GLU A 159 4.58 -8.25 1.17
C GLU A 159 4.95 -7.70 -0.22
N PRO A 160 5.47 -6.44 -0.31
CA PRO A 160 5.65 -5.76 -1.59
C PRO A 160 6.66 -6.44 -2.52
N ALA A 161 7.62 -7.17 -1.98
CA ALA A 161 8.69 -7.83 -2.73
C ALA A 161 8.52 -9.35 -2.85
N SER A 162 7.43 -9.92 -2.29
CA SER A 162 7.15 -11.33 -2.40
C SER A 162 6.94 -11.76 -3.86
N SER A 163 7.37 -12.97 -4.19
CA SER A 163 7.27 -13.55 -5.55
C SER A 163 8.14 -12.87 -6.62
N LEU A 164 9.02 -11.93 -6.25
CA LEU A 164 10.01 -11.38 -7.16
C LEU A 164 11.29 -12.24 -7.15
N ASP A 165 11.95 -12.30 -8.30
CA ASP A 165 13.32 -12.81 -8.36
C ASP A 165 14.28 -11.86 -7.61
N LEU A 166 15.52 -12.31 -7.40
CA LEU A 166 16.51 -11.56 -6.62
C LEU A 166 16.73 -10.14 -7.19
N GLY A 167 16.89 -10.02 -8.52
CA GLY A 167 17.15 -8.73 -9.17
C GLY A 167 15.96 -7.78 -9.07
N GLY A 168 14.76 -8.29 -9.34
CA GLY A 168 13.51 -7.54 -9.22
C GLY A 168 13.23 -7.06 -7.79
N ARG A 169 13.55 -7.90 -6.80
CA ARG A 169 13.46 -7.56 -5.37
C ARG A 169 14.41 -6.44 -5.01
N GLU A 170 15.69 -6.57 -5.32
CA GLU A 170 16.69 -5.55 -5.01
C GLU A 170 16.37 -4.21 -5.66
N ASP A 171 15.94 -4.21 -6.93
CA ASP A 171 15.56 -2.98 -7.62
C ASP A 171 14.33 -2.34 -6.97
N LEU A 172 13.30 -3.12 -6.61
CA LEU A 172 12.12 -2.60 -5.92
C LEU A 172 12.46 -2.01 -4.56
N LEU A 173 13.27 -2.69 -3.75
CA LEU A 173 13.68 -2.20 -2.43
C LEU A 173 14.47 -0.90 -2.53
N LYS A 174 15.39 -0.76 -3.51
CA LYS A 174 16.11 0.49 -3.78
C LYS A 174 15.17 1.63 -4.15
N ARG A 175 14.11 1.35 -4.91
CA ARG A 175 13.10 2.37 -5.26
C ARG A 175 12.30 2.81 -4.05
N ILE A 176 11.85 1.86 -3.22
CA ILE A 176 11.16 2.16 -1.95
C ILE A 176 12.08 3.01 -1.05
N GLU A 177 13.35 2.65 -0.94
CA GLU A 177 14.34 3.42 -0.17
C GLU A 177 14.49 4.85 -0.72
N THR A 178 14.50 5.02 -2.04
CA THR A 178 14.62 6.34 -2.68
C THR A 178 13.45 7.23 -2.31
N PHE A 179 12.22 6.71 -2.33
CA PHE A 179 11.04 7.43 -1.84
C PHE A 179 11.15 7.77 -0.36
N ALA A 180 11.61 6.83 0.45
CA ALA A 180 11.70 6.99 1.89
C ALA A 180 12.75 8.05 2.35
N ARG A 181 13.64 8.48 1.45
CA ARG A 181 14.61 9.56 1.73
C ARG A 181 14.02 10.96 1.58
N ASP A 182 12.86 11.08 0.93
CA ASP A 182 12.18 12.37 0.83
C ASP A 182 11.69 12.78 2.23
N PRO A 183 12.01 14.01 2.70
CA PRO A 183 11.50 14.53 3.97
C PRO A 183 9.97 14.57 4.06
N LEU A 184 9.28 14.62 2.92
CA LEU A 184 7.83 14.60 2.82
C LEU A 184 7.25 13.19 2.61
N ALA A 185 8.11 12.16 2.66
CA ALA A 185 7.64 10.79 2.50
C ALA A 185 6.64 10.40 3.60
N PRO A 186 5.59 9.65 3.27
CA PRO A 186 4.61 9.17 4.25
C PRO A 186 5.26 8.29 5.32
N ALA A 187 4.69 8.28 6.52
CA ALA A 187 4.98 7.21 7.47
C ALA A 187 4.71 5.88 6.79
N THR A 188 5.65 4.95 6.86
CA THR A 188 5.57 3.72 6.07
C THR A 188 5.62 2.49 6.97
N VAL A 189 4.71 1.55 6.72
CA VAL A 189 4.69 0.23 7.37
C VAL A 189 4.74 -0.85 6.30
N ILE A 190 5.78 -1.65 6.34
CA ILE A 190 5.96 -2.82 5.46
C ILE A 190 5.75 -4.07 6.31
N VAL A 191 4.94 -4.99 5.86
CA VAL A 191 4.88 -6.33 6.43
C VAL A 191 5.52 -7.32 5.48
N THR A 192 6.34 -8.22 6.03
CA THR A 192 6.99 -9.29 5.29
C THR A 192 7.25 -10.49 6.18
N HIS A 193 7.61 -11.62 5.59
CA HIS A 193 8.11 -12.79 6.30
C HIS A 193 9.58 -13.10 5.94
N HIS A 194 10.22 -12.23 5.13
CA HIS A 194 11.58 -12.35 4.66
C HIS A 194 12.47 -11.22 5.19
N ILE A 195 13.59 -11.57 5.83
CA ILE A 195 14.55 -10.58 6.35
C ILE A 195 15.22 -9.80 5.22
N GLU A 196 15.46 -10.45 4.10
CA GLU A 196 16.06 -9.87 2.90
C GLU A 196 15.16 -8.85 2.18
N GLU A 197 13.91 -8.72 2.61
CA GLU A 197 12.97 -7.72 2.10
C GLU A 197 12.91 -6.43 2.95
N ILE A 198 13.79 -6.29 3.93
CA ILE A 198 13.88 -5.10 4.76
C ILE A 198 14.65 -4.01 3.98
N PRO A 199 13.99 -2.87 3.60
CA PRO A 199 14.68 -1.80 2.89
C PRO A 199 15.75 -1.16 3.77
N ALA A 200 16.84 -0.72 3.16
CA ALA A 200 17.78 0.17 3.84
C ALA A 200 17.05 1.48 4.22
N GLY A 201 17.38 2.03 5.39
CA GLY A 201 16.69 3.22 5.91
C GLY A 201 15.42 2.91 6.71
N THR A 202 15.07 1.64 6.95
CA THR A 202 14.11 1.23 7.96
C THR A 202 14.52 1.79 9.33
N THR A 203 13.59 2.38 10.08
CA THR A 203 13.88 3.00 11.37
C THR A 203 13.52 2.12 12.56
N HIS A 204 12.58 1.18 12.38
CA HIS A 204 12.02 0.30 13.43
C HIS A 204 11.70 -1.08 12.91
#